data_c1e19856f0aa9c378a4cebfcca734c9f
#
_entry.id   c1e19856f0aa9c378a4cebfcca734c9f
#
_cell.length_a   1.000
_cell.length_b   1.000
_cell.length_c   1.000
_cell.angle_alpha   90.00
_cell.angle_beta   90.00
_cell.angle_gamma   90.00
#
_symmetry.space_group_name_H-M   'P 1'
#
loop_
_entity.id
_entity.type
_entity.pdbx_description
1 polymer ?
#
loop_
_entity_poly.entity_id
_entity_poly.type
_entity_poly.pdbx_seq_one_letter_code
_entity_poly.pdbx_strand_id
1 'polypeptide(L)'
;LCDRRQRQMCIRDSLYASRANLSVVMLDRGIYGGQMNNTADIENFPGFKSVLGPDLSKDMYESSTQFGAEYAYGSVESIRDDGATKLVKTDMGDEFEAKVVIIGTGSEYKKLGVPGEEDFSGRGVSYCAVCDGAFFKGTDVVVVGGGDSAIEEGLYLTQLASKVTVIHRRDQLRAQKIIQDRAFANPKMEFVWNSNVTEVVGEGKVTGVKVNNNQTGEDSFIEAAGVFIYVGVKPMTAAFADLGILDEQGWIPTDDHMHTRVPGILAVGDVRKKDLRQITTAVGDGGVAGQQAYEYIQALND
;
A
#
# COMPACT_ATOMS: atom_id res chain seq x y z
N LEU A 1 -11.52 7.43 -8.73
CA LEU A 1 -10.52 6.71 -9.52
C LEU A 1 -9.51 6.05 -8.62
N CYS A 2 -9.40 4.73 -8.65
CA CYS A 2 -8.55 3.94 -7.77
C CYS A 2 -7.72 2.91 -8.52
N ASP A 3 -6.44 2.81 -8.19
CA ASP A 3 -5.55 1.77 -8.68
C ASP A 3 -5.13 0.78 -7.58
N ARG A 4 -4.63 -0.39 -7.98
CA ARG A 4 -4.50 -1.70 -7.34
C ARG A 4 -4.00 -1.84 -5.90
N ARG A 5 -3.46 -0.85 -5.20
CA ARG A 5 -2.75 -1.14 -3.94
C ARG A 5 -3.20 -0.43 -2.67
N GLN A 6 -4.16 0.50 -2.76
CA GLN A 6 -4.84 1.02 -1.56
C GLN A 6 -6.24 1.57 -1.89
N ARG A 7 -7.20 0.69 -1.88
CA ARG A 7 -8.57 0.88 -2.34
C ARG A 7 -9.55 1.21 -1.22
N GLN A 8 -9.06 1.33 -0.01
CA GLN A 8 -9.86 1.60 1.18
C GLN A 8 -10.54 2.96 1.13
N MET A 9 -9.95 3.88 0.38
CA MET A 9 -10.39 5.26 0.31
C MET A 9 -11.41 5.52 -0.77
N CYS A 10 -11.23 4.92 -1.94
CA CYS A 10 -12.24 4.95 -3.00
C CYS A 10 -13.55 4.29 -2.56
N ILE A 11 -13.48 3.39 -1.62
CA ILE A 11 -14.65 2.81 -0.97
C ILE A 11 -15.34 3.84 -0.06
N ARG A 12 -14.57 4.64 0.71
CA ARG A 12 -15.16 5.58 1.68
C ARG A 12 -15.59 6.90 1.07
N ASP A 13 -14.82 7.45 0.15
CA ASP A 13 -15.20 8.66 -0.61
C ASP A 13 -16.44 8.39 -1.48
N SER A 14 -16.51 7.23 -2.15
CA SER A 14 -17.68 6.83 -2.92
C SER A 14 -18.91 6.63 -2.04
N LEU A 15 -18.77 6.08 -0.83
CA LEU A 15 -19.86 6.01 0.14
C LEU A 15 -20.44 7.37 0.47
N TYR A 16 -19.59 8.37 0.82
CA TYR A 16 -20.05 9.71 1.17
C TYR A 16 -20.64 10.44 -0.04
N ALA A 17 -20.00 10.37 -1.20
CA ALA A 17 -20.47 10.97 -2.43
C ALA A 17 -21.82 10.36 -2.89
N SER A 18 -21.96 9.03 -2.85
CA SER A 18 -23.21 8.35 -3.22
C SER A 18 -24.33 8.66 -2.24
N ARG A 19 -24.06 8.75 -0.94
CA ARG A 19 -25.05 9.17 0.07
C ARG A 19 -25.49 10.61 -0.13
N ALA A 20 -24.64 11.46 -0.72
CA ALA A 20 -25.00 12.81 -1.15
C ALA A 20 -25.75 12.84 -2.51
N ASN A 21 -26.17 11.67 -3.01
CA ASN A 21 -26.90 11.49 -4.27
C ASN A 21 -26.11 11.92 -5.52
N LEU A 22 -24.77 11.81 -5.47
CA LEU A 22 -23.93 11.98 -6.65
C LEU A 22 -23.82 10.65 -7.41
N SER A 23 -23.73 10.75 -8.74
CA SER A 23 -23.33 9.59 -9.58
C SER A 23 -21.85 9.35 -9.42
N VAL A 24 -21.47 8.15 -8.98
CA VAL A 24 -20.10 7.79 -8.64
C VAL A 24 -19.67 6.51 -9.36
N VAL A 25 -18.51 6.56 -10.01
CA VAL A 25 -17.83 5.40 -10.58
C VAL A 25 -16.50 5.20 -9.88
N MET A 26 -16.26 4.00 -9.34
CA MET A 26 -14.99 3.56 -8.79
C MET A 26 -14.22 2.81 -9.89
N LEU A 27 -13.13 3.40 -10.37
CA LEU A 27 -12.23 2.75 -11.33
C LEU A 27 -11.13 1.98 -10.62
N ASP A 28 -10.97 0.72 -10.98
CA ASP A 28 -9.98 -0.16 -10.42
C ASP A 28 -9.53 -1.25 -11.41
N ARG A 29 -8.25 -1.59 -11.43
CA ARG A 29 -7.67 -2.61 -12.30
C ARG A 29 -7.62 -4.02 -11.70
N GLY A 30 -8.39 -4.33 -10.69
CA GLY A 30 -8.40 -5.65 -10.05
C GLY A 30 -9.44 -5.78 -8.94
N ILE A 31 -9.21 -6.66 -7.97
CA ILE A 31 -10.13 -6.89 -6.84
C ILE A 31 -10.05 -5.72 -5.84
N TYR A 32 -11.18 -5.21 -5.36
CA TYR A 32 -11.26 -4.17 -4.32
C TYR A 32 -10.47 -4.52 -3.06
N GLY A 33 -10.07 -3.52 -2.26
CA GLY A 33 -9.39 -3.69 -0.95
C GLY A 33 -7.88 -3.46 -0.94
N GLY A 34 -7.20 -3.57 -2.09
CA GLY A 34 -5.79 -3.21 -2.22
C GLY A 34 -4.87 -3.92 -1.22
N GLN A 35 -4.09 -3.14 -0.47
CA GLN A 35 -3.13 -3.67 0.52
C GLN A 35 -3.81 -4.41 1.69
N MET A 36 -5.07 -4.10 2.03
CA MET A 36 -5.81 -4.85 3.05
C MET A 36 -5.91 -6.35 2.72
N ASN A 37 -6.11 -6.67 1.45
CA ASN A 37 -6.20 -8.08 1.03
C ASN A 37 -4.89 -8.86 1.24
N ASN A 38 -3.79 -8.15 1.45
CA ASN A 38 -2.47 -8.71 1.69
C ASN A 38 -2.10 -8.71 3.19
N THR A 39 -3.02 -8.29 4.06
CA THR A 39 -2.81 -8.23 5.52
C THR A 39 -3.69 -9.28 6.20
N ALA A 40 -3.09 -10.15 7.05
CA ALA A 40 -3.83 -11.18 7.76
C ALA A 40 -4.75 -10.55 8.81
N ASP A 41 -4.16 -10.09 9.88
CA ASP A 41 -4.88 -9.54 11.02
C ASP A 41 -4.68 -8.03 11.12
N ILE A 42 -5.79 -7.28 11.13
CA ILE A 42 -5.83 -5.84 11.34
C ILE A 42 -6.34 -5.59 12.75
N GLU A 43 -5.45 -5.17 13.65
CA GLU A 43 -5.76 -4.91 15.07
C GLU A 43 -5.90 -3.41 15.38
N ASN A 44 -5.57 -2.54 14.43
CA ASN A 44 -5.49 -1.09 14.63
C ASN A 44 -6.59 -0.30 13.90
N PHE A 45 -7.66 -0.99 13.46
CA PHE A 45 -8.82 -0.34 12.87
C PHE A 45 -9.95 -0.21 13.91
N PRO A 46 -10.40 1.02 14.27
CA PRO A 46 -11.42 1.22 15.28
C PRO A 46 -12.73 0.49 14.96
N GLY A 47 -13.28 -0.18 15.97
CA GLY A 47 -14.50 -0.98 15.85
C GLY A 47 -14.26 -2.49 15.84
N PHE A 48 -13.02 -2.91 15.61
CA PHE A 48 -12.62 -4.31 15.65
C PHE A 48 -11.44 -4.51 16.64
N LYS A 49 -11.46 -5.62 17.38
CA LYS A 49 -10.29 -6.06 18.16
C LYS A 49 -9.24 -6.67 17.23
N SER A 50 -9.70 -7.44 16.26
CA SER A 50 -8.96 -8.00 15.13
C SER A 50 -9.96 -8.34 14.04
N VAL A 51 -9.61 -8.12 12.79
CA VAL A 51 -10.39 -8.48 11.60
C VAL A 51 -9.43 -8.86 10.46
N LEU A 52 -9.81 -9.85 9.66
CA LEU A 52 -9.03 -10.20 8.48
C LEU A 52 -9.10 -9.07 7.44
N GLY A 53 -7.99 -8.76 6.83
CA GLY A 53 -7.92 -7.71 5.81
C GLY A 53 -8.89 -7.90 4.64
N PRO A 54 -9.01 -9.11 4.05
CA PRO A 54 -10.00 -9.39 3.02
C PRO A 54 -11.45 -9.20 3.47
N ASP A 55 -11.79 -9.55 4.72
CA ASP A 55 -13.13 -9.38 5.27
C ASP A 55 -13.47 -7.90 5.44
N LEU A 56 -12.56 -7.13 6.03
CA LEU A 56 -12.72 -5.68 6.15
C LEU A 56 -12.85 -5.00 4.78
N SER A 57 -12.07 -5.44 3.79
CA SER A 57 -12.16 -4.98 2.41
C SER A 57 -13.54 -5.20 1.83
N LYS A 58 -14.08 -6.40 2.01
CA LYS A 58 -15.40 -6.78 1.52
C LYS A 58 -16.49 -5.94 2.15
N ASP A 59 -16.49 -5.82 3.48
CA ASP A 59 -17.49 -5.03 4.22
C ASP A 59 -17.47 -3.56 3.79
N MET A 60 -16.29 -2.99 3.58
CA MET A 60 -16.13 -1.62 3.09
C MET A 60 -16.67 -1.47 1.67
N TYR A 61 -16.37 -2.41 0.78
CA TYR A 61 -16.87 -2.41 -0.60
C TYR A 61 -18.40 -2.49 -0.65
N GLU A 62 -19.00 -3.43 0.05
CA GLU A 62 -20.44 -3.61 0.13
C GLU A 62 -21.13 -2.36 0.70
N SER A 63 -20.50 -1.70 1.68
CA SER A 63 -21.02 -0.45 2.25
C SER A 63 -20.98 0.72 1.27
N SER A 64 -20.05 0.76 0.32
CA SER A 64 -19.97 1.83 -0.68
C SER A 64 -20.98 1.63 -1.81
N THR A 65 -21.14 0.41 -2.27
CA THR A 65 -22.02 0.10 -3.40
C THR A 65 -23.52 0.10 -3.04
N GLN A 66 -23.87 -0.05 -1.75
CA GLN A 66 -25.27 -0.05 -1.31
C GLN A 66 -26.04 1.24 -1.64
N PHE A 67 -25.34 2.36 -1.90
CA PHE A 67 -25.94 3.66 -2.26
C PHE A 67 -25.78 3.99 -3.75
N GLY A 68 -25.48 2.99 -4.59
CA GLY A 68 -25.45 3.14 -6.04
C GLY A 68 -24.12 3.56 -6.63
N ALA A 69 -23.01 3.52 -5.88
CA ALA A 69 -21.68 3.65 -6.48
C ALA A 69 -21.41 2.46 -7.42
N GLU A 70 -21.04 2.77 -8.65
CA GLU A 70 -20.70 1.77 -9.66
C GLU A 70 -19.22 1.40 -9.58
N TYR A 71 -18.91 0.15 -9.95
CA TYR A 71 -17.53 -0.31 -10.03
C TYR A 71 -17.19 -0.64 -11.49
N ALA A 72 -16.14 -0.01 -12.02
CA ALA A 72 -15.62 -0.24 -13.35
C ALA A 72 -14.19 -0.76 -13.31
N TYR A 73 -13.87 -1.70 -14.16
CA TYR A 73 -12.54 -2.27 -14.30
C TYR A 73 -11.71 -1.46 -15.29
N GLY A 74 -10.47 -1.12 -14.93
CA GLY A 74 -9.51 -0.45 -15.79
C GLY A 74 -8.43 0.29 -15.01
N SER A 75 -7.24 0.39 -15.58
CA SER A 75 -6.17 1.27 -15.06
C SER A 75 -6.29 2.66 -15.68
N VAL A 76 -6.23 3.69 -14.87
CA VAL A 76 -6.16 5.06 -15.39
C VAL A 76 -4.80 5.29 -16.05
N GLU A 77 -4.82 5.66 -17.33
CA GLU A 77 -3.63 6.06 -18.08
C GLU A 77 -3.37 7.55 -17.98
N SER A 78 -4.43 8.36 -18.00
CA SER A 78 -4.31 9.82 -17.92
C SER A 78 -5.57 10.48 -17.41
N ILE A 79 -5.40 11.67 -16.87
CA ILE A 79 -6.48 12.61 -16.57
C ILE A 79 -6.15 13.92 -17.29
N ARG A 80 -7.12 14.44 -18.06
CA ARG A 80 -7.04 15.76 -18.66
C ARG A 80 -8.00 16.70 -17.92
N ASP A 81 -7.49 17.84 -17.53
CA ASP A 81 -8.28 18.90 -16.92
C ASP A 81 -8.86 19.81 -18.02
N ASP A 82 -10.16 19.75 -18.23
CA ASP A 82 -10.89 20.59 -19.17
C ASP A 82 -11.66 21.72 -18.44
N GLY A 83 -11.21 22.11 -17.26
CA GLY A 83 -11.83 23.15 -16.43
C GLY A 83 -13.00 22.61 -15.61
N ALA A 84 -14.25 22.86 -16.02
CA ALA A 84 -15.44 22.40 -15.30
C ALA A 84 -15.59 20.88 -15.29
N THR A 85 -14.98 20.19 -16.25
CA THR A 85 -14.98 18.72 -16.35
C THR A 85 -13.56 18.18 -16.42
N LYS A 86 -13.42 16.92 -16.08
CA LYS A 86 -12.17 16.15 -16.13
C LYS A 86 -12.41 14.92 -17.00
N LEU A 87 -11.57 14.73 -18.01
CA LEU A 87 -11.61 13.53 -18.84
C LEU A 87 -10.60 12.50 -18.33
N VAL A 88 -11.11 11.35 -17.94
CA VAL A 88 -10.32 10.23 -17.45
C VAL A 88 -10.27 9.13 -18.50
N LYS A 89 -9.06 8.70 -18.85
CA LYS A 89 -8.83 7.65 -19.84
C LYS A 89 -8.22 6.41 -19.20
N THR A 90 -8.71 5.24 -19.61
CA THR A 90 -8.22 3.95 -19.10
C THR A 90 -7.41 3.19 -20.16
N ASP A 91 -6.61 2.23 -19.70
CA ASP A 91 -5.86 1.27 -20.52
C ASP A 91 -6.76 0.34 -21.37
N MET A 92 -8.05 0.26 -21.05
CA MET A 92 -9.06 -0.46 -21.81
C MET A 92 -9.64 0.38 -22.97
N GLY A 93 -9.24 1.65 -23.05
CA GLY A 93 -9.75 2.60 -24.04
C GLY A 93 -11.04 3.30 -23.64
N ASP A 94 -11.57 3.03 -22.44
CA ASP A 94 -12.75 3.73 -21.94
C ASP A 94 -12.41 5.17 -21.54
N GLU A 95 -13.36 6.07 -21.76
CA GLU A 95 -13.27 7.47 -21.37
C GLU A 95 -14.44 7.83 -20.44
N PHE A 96 -14.11 8.48 -19.33
CA PHE A 96 -15.09 8.94 -18.34
C PHE A 96 -14.98 10.45 -18.20
N GLU A 97 -16.10 11.14 -18.33
CA GLU A 97 -16.20 12.57 -18.04
C GLU A 97 -16.76 12.76 -16.62
N ALA A 98 -16.05 13.52 -15.79
CA ALA A 98 -16.42 13.75 -14.41
C ALA A 98 -16.24 15.23 -14.03
N LYS A 99 -17.09 15.77 -13.14
CA LYS A 99 -16.92 17.10 -12.54
C LYS A 99 -15.81 17.09 -11.48
N VAL A 100 -15.66 15.98 -10.77
CA VAL A 100 -14.66 15.77 -9.72
C VAL A 100 -13.97 14.44 -9.90
N VAL A 101 -12.66 14.43 -9.70
CA VAL A 101 -11.86 13.21 -9.64
C VAL A 101 -11.18 13.12 -8.27
N ILE A 102 -11.34 11.97 -7.60
CA ILE A 102 -10.66 11.66 -6.35
C ILE A 102 -9.58 10.60 -6.63
N ILE A 103 -8.31 10.97 -6.43
CA ILE A 103 -7.16 10.08 -6.66
C ILE A 103 -6.83 9.33 -5.37
N GLY A 104 -7.11 8.04 -5.35
CA GLY A 104 -6.83 7.13 -4.22
C GLY A 104 -5.94 5.96 -4.60
N THR A 105 -5.03 6.14 -5.55
CA THR A 105 -4.20 5.07 -6.12
C THR A 105 -3.18 4.45 -5.17
N GLY A 106 -2.92 5.12 -4.03
CA GLY A 106 -2.07 4.60 -2.98
C GLY A 106 -0.58 4.54 -3.32
N SER A 107 0.09 3.51 -2.81
CA SER A 107 1.53 3.31 -2.96
C SER A 107 1.88 1.85 -3.22
N GLU A 108 3.08 1.59 -3.74
CA GLU A 108 3.61 0.24 -3.94
C GLU A 108 4.94 0.04 -3.22
N TYR A 109 5.29 -1.22 -2.93
CA TYR A 109 6.55 -1.55 -2.27
C TYR A 109 7.75 -1.20 -3.15
N LYS A 110 8.79 -0.65 -2.51
CA LYS A 110 10.09 -0.44 -3.13
C LYS A 110 10.82 -1.76 -3.21
N LYS A 111 11.50 -1.98 -4.33
CA LYS A 111 12.45 -3.07 -4.49
C LYS A 111 13.78 -2.71 -3.82
N LEU A 112 14.57 -3.73 -3.45
CA LEU A 112 15.96 -3.55 -3.00
C LEU A 112 16.86 -3.10 -4.15
N GLY A 113 16.58 -3.59 -5.37
CA GLY A 113 17.38 -3.34 -6.56
C GLY A 113 18.68 -4.14 -6.56
N VAL A 114 18.69 -5.32 -5.93
CA VAL A 114 19.88 -6.19 -5.86
C VAL A 114 19.77 -7.36 -6.84
N PRO A 115 20.90 -7.94 -7.28
CA PRO A 115 20.92 -9.16 -8.08
C PRO A 115 20.10 -10.28 -7.42
N GLY A 116 19.38 -11.05 -8.24
CA GLY A 116 18.54 -12.16 -7.79
C GLY A 116 17.14 -11.76 -7.29
N GLU A 117 16.88 -10.49 -6.94
CA GLU A 117 15.56 -10.07 -6.44
C GLU A 117 14.45 -10.33 -7.46
N GLU A 118 14.66 -9.93 -8.71
CA GLU A 118 13.68 -10.16 -9.77
C GLU A 118 13.69 -11.59 -10.28
N ASP A 119 14.86 -12.20 -10.38
CA ASP A 119 15.01 -13.58 -10.85
C ASP A 119 14.27 -14.59 -9.98
N PHE A 120 14.23 -14.34 -8.67
CA PHE A 120 13.54 -15.19 -7.71
C PHE A 120 12.17 -14.66 -7.27
N SER A 121 11.62 -13.66 -7.93
CA SER A 121 10.26 -13.18 -7.66
C SER A 121 9.24 -14.31 -7.88
N GLY A 122 8.42 -14.61 -6.85
CA GLY A 122 7.52 -15.77 -6.83
C GLY A 122 8.21 -17.13 -6.68
N ARG A 123 9.54 -17.16 -6.54
CA ARG A 123 10.36 -18.37 -6.30
C ARG A 123 11.22 -18.26 -5.05
N GLY A 124 10.71 -17.55 -4.06
CA GLY A 124 11.36 -17.31 -2.78
C GLY A 124 11.49 -15.84 -2.41
N VAL A 125 11.42 -14.90 -3.35
CA VAL A 125 11.30 -13.47 -3.06
C VAL A 125 9.82 -13.07 -3.06
N SER A 126 9.39 -12.41 -1.99
CA SER A 126 8.02 -11.94 -1.78
C SER A 126 7.97 -10.54 -1.18
N TYR A 127 6.84 -9.87 -1.37
CA TYR A 127 6.48 -8.58 -0.75
C TYR A 127 5.18 -8.69 0.07
N CYS A 128 4.68 -9.92 0.31
CA CYS A 128 3.42 -10.19 0.99
C CYS A 128 3.53 -11.48 1.80
N ALA A 129 3.71 -11.37 3.11
CA ALA A 129 3.81 -12.54 3.97
C ALA A 129 2.51 -13.34 4.05
N VAL A 130 1.37 -12.68 4.02
CA VAL A 130 0.05 -13.33 4.05
C VAL A 130 -0.20 -14.14 2.79
N CYS A 131 0.23 -13.62 1.63
CA CYS A 131 0.05 -14.31 0.34
C CYS A 131 0.92 -15.57 0.24
N ASP A 132 2.19 -15.43 0.62
CA ASP A 132 3.23 -16.42 0.29
C ASP A 132 3.78 -17.15 1.51
N GLY A 133 3.51 -16.67 2.73
CA GLY A 133 4.10 -17.24 3.96
C GLY A 133 3.83 -18.72 4.16
N ALA A 134 2.67 -19.20 3.72
CA ALA A 134 2.30 -20.62 3.83
C ALA A 134 3.25 -21.55 3.06
N PHE A 135 3.89 -21.07 1.98
CA PHE A 135 4.87 -21.87 1.21
C PHE A 135 6.18 -22.10 1.96
N PHE A 136 6.42 -21.32 3.04
CA PHE A 136 7.65 -21.39 3.84
C PHE A 136 7.44 -22.05 5.20
N LYS A 137 6.36 -22.82 5.37
CA LYS A 137 6.05 -23.52 6.61
C LYS A 137 7.19 -24.46 7.01
N GLY A 138 7.72 -24.27 8.22
CA GLY A 138 8.80 -25.08 8.78
C GLY A 138 10.18 -24.82 8.18
N THR A 139 10.36 -23.71 7.43
CA THR A 139 11.65 -23.29 6.88
C THR A 139 12.09 -21.96 7.48
N ASP A 140 13.35 -21.61 7.32
CA ASP A 140 13.89 -20.32 7.73
C ASP A 140 13.65 -19.28 6.65
N VAL A 141 13.25 -18.07 7.07
CA VAL A 141 13.00 -16.95 6.17
C VAL A 141 13.72 -15.68 6.64
N VAL A 142 13.98 -14.79 5.70
CA VAL A 142 14.53 -13.46 5.94
C VAL A 142 13.44 -12.41 5.71
N VAL A 143 13.40 -11.40 6.59
CA VAL A 143 12.62 -10.18 6.42
C VAL A 143 13.59 -9.01 6.29
N VAL A 144 13.46 -8.21 5.24
CA VAL A 144 14.31 -7.05 5.01
C VAL A 144 13.53 -5.78 5.28
N GLY A 145 13.88 -5.07 6.36
CA GLY A 145 13.21 -3.85 6.77
C GLY A 145 13.29 -3.59 8.28
N GLY A 146 12.59 -2.58 8.77
CA GLY A 146 12.60 -2.25 10.20
C GLY A 146 11.53 -1.24 10.59
N GLY A 147 10.53 -1.02 9.75
CA GLY A 147 9.29 -0.29 10.05
C GLY A 147 8.16 -1.24 10.46
N ASP A 148 6.97 -0.67 10.73
CA ASP A 148 5.79 -1.42 11.17
C ASP A 148 5.51 -2.64 10.28
N SER A 149 5.38 -2.44 8.98
CA SER A 149 5.10 -3.55 8.04
C SER A 149 6.13 -4.69 8.10
N ALA A 150 7.44 -4.36 8.20
CA ALA A 150 8.48 -5.39 8.28
C ALA A 150 8.34 -6.24 9.54
N ILE A 151 7.99 -5.61 10.66
CA ILE A 151 7.96 -6.29 11.96
C ILE A 151 6.64 -7.01 12.18
N GLU A 152 5.50 -6.42 11.80
CA GLU A 152 4.18 -7.08 11.84
C GLU A 152 4.14 -8.33 10.96
N GLU A 153 4.58 -8.19 9.70
CA GLU A 153 4.65 -9.32 8.77
C GLU A 153 5.68 -10.36 9.19
N GLY A 154 6.81 -9.92 9.79
CA GLY A 154 7.80 -10.81 10.40
C GLY A 154 7.21 -11.62 11.56
N LEU A 155 6.43 -11.00 12.43
CA LEU A 155 5.71 -11.67 13.52
C LEU A 155 4.70 -12.69 12.97
N TYR A 156 3.95 -12.33 11.94
CA TYR A 156 3.05 -13.28 11.27
C TYR A 156 3.81 -14.49 10.73
N LEU A 157 4.94 -14.26 10.06
CA LEU A 157 5.77 -15.35 9.52
C LEU A 157 6.27 -16.30 10.61
N THR A 158 6.48 -15.86 11.86
CA THR A 158 6.89 -16.76 12.94
C THR A 158 5.86 -17.84 13.29
N GLN A 159 4.60 -17.65 12.91
CA GLN A 159 3.54 -18.66 13.08
C GLN A 159 3.71 -19.83 12.09
N LEU A 160 4.37 -19.58 10.97
CA LEU A 160 4.55 -20.54 9.87
C LEU A 160 5.99 -21.06 9.77
N ALA A 161 6.96 -20.16 9.74
CA ALA A 161 8.38 -20.44 9.60
C ALA A 161 9.00 -21.07 10.85
N SER A 162 10.13 -21.73 10.68
CA SER A 162 10.97 -22.20 11.80
C SER A 162 11.68 -21.04 12.48
N LYS A 163 12.21 -20.11 11.69
CA LYS A 163 12.91 -18.91 12.14
C LYS A 163 12.68 -17.76 11.16
N VAL A 164 12.63 -16.53 11.69
CA VAL A 164 12.55 -15.27 10.94
C VAL A 164 13.77 -14.42 11.30
N THR A 165 14.64 -14.17 10.32
CA THR A 165 15.80 -13.30 10.49
C THR A 165 15.49 -11.94 9.89
N VAL A 166 15.38 -10.91 10.73
CA VAL A 166 15.14 -9.51 10.31
C VAL A 166 16.48 -8.83 10.01
N ILE A 167 16.70 -8.43 8.76
CA ILE A 167 17.87 -7.68 8.34
C ILE A 167 17.51 -6.20 8.30
N HIS A 168 18.20 -5.39 9.11
CA HIS A 168 17.98 -3.95 9.16
C HIS A 168 19.28 -3.15 9.03
N ARG A 169 19.24 -2.12 8.17
CA ARG A 169 20.40 -1.26 7.87
C ARG A 169 20.85 -0.33 9.00
N ARG A 170 20.11 -0.28 10.12
CA ARG A 170 20.39 0.52 11.32
C ARG A 170 20.52 -0.38 12.54
N ASP A 171 20.91 0.19 13.66
CA ASP A 171 21.05 -0.45 14.96
C ASP A 171 19.74 -0.50 15.77
N GLN A 172 18.65 0.08 15.25
CA GLN A 172 17.35 0.11 15.92
C GLN A 172 16.20 0.15 14.92
N LEU A 173 15.08 -0.46 15.30
CA LEU A 173 13.84 -0.45 14.51
C LEU A 173 13.16 0.92 14.52
N ARG A 174 12.35 1.18 13.50
CA ARG A 174 11.47 2.35 13.39
C ARG A 174 10.00 2.01 13.64
N ALA A 175 9.69 0.73 13.80
CA ALA A 175 8.36 0.24 14.12
C ALA A 175 7.85 0.83 15.45
N GLN A 176 6.53 0.82 15.65
CA GLN A 176 5.90 1.23 16.91
C GLN A 176 6.41 0.38 18.08
N LYS A 177 6.56 0.99 19.24
CA LYS A 177 7.18 0.34 20.41
C LYS A 177 6.49 -0.97 20.80
N ILE A 178 5.17 -1.02 20.77
CA ILE A 178 4.41 -2.23 21.09
C ILE A 178 4.72 -3.40 20.14
N ILE A 179 4.96 -3.11 18.86
CA ILE A 179 5.31 -4.10 17.84
C ILE A 179 6.74 -4.58 18.06
N GLN A 180 7.67 -3.64 18.36
CA GLN A 180 9.04 -3.98 18.72
C GLN A 180 9.12 -4.92 19.93
N ASP A 181 8.36 -4.62 21.00
CA ASP A 181 8.36 -5.43 22.23
C ASP A 181 7.87 -6.86 21.96
N ARG A 182 6.84 -7.02 21.12
CA ARG A 182 6.37 -8.34 20.65
C ARG A 182 7.46 -9.09 19.87
N ALA A 183 8.15 -8.38 18.96
CA ALA A 183 9.19 -8.96 18.12
C ALA A 183 10.42 -9.41 18.94
N PHE A 184 10.89 -8.58 19.86
CA PHE A 184 12.02 -8.93 20.73
C PHE A 184 11.70 -10.05 21.73
N ALA A 185 10.45 -10.20 22.11
CA ALA A 185 9.99 -11.30 22.98
C ALA A 185 9.77 -12.62 22.22
N ASN A 186 9.77 -12.61 20.88
CA ASN A 186 9.51 -13.81 20.07
C ASN A 186 10.78 -14.64 19.87
N PRO A 187 10.85 -15.89 20.38
CA PRO A 187 12.05 -16.72 20.31
C PRO A 187 12.41 -17.18 18.90
N LYS A 188 11.51 -17.02 17.92
CA LYS A 188 11.77 -17.34 16.51
C LYS A 188 12.29 -16.16 15.71
N MET A 189 12.34 -14.95 16.28
CA MET A 189 12.84 -13.76 15.60
C MET A 189 14.28 -13.46 16.00
N GLU A 190 15.13 -13.31 15.01
CA GLU A 190 16.51 -12.87 15.14
C GLU A 190 16.73 -11.57 14.35
N PHE A 191 17.69 -10.76 14.79
CA PHE A 191 17.95 -9.45 14.18
C PHE A 191 19.42 -9.35 13.73
N VAL A 192 19.59 -8.96 12.46
CA VAL A 192 20.90 -8.65 11.87
C VAL A 192 20.93 -7.13 11.62
N TRP A 193 21.63 -6.44 12.50
CA TRP A 193 21.70 -5.00 12.53
C TRP A 193 22.79 -4.45 11.63
N ASN A 194 22.66 -3.16 11.28
CA ASN A 194 23.66 -2.42 10.48
C ASN A 194 24.01 -3.12 9.17
N SER A 195 23.04 -3.80 8.56
CA SER A 195 23.31 -4.70 7.45
C SER A 195 22.36 -4.46 6.28
N ASN A 196 22.92 -4.53 5.08
CA ASN A 196 22.19 -4.45 3.82
C ASN A 196 22.27 -5.78 3.09
N VAL A 197 21.16 -6.22 2.51
CA VAL A 197 21.20 -7.31 1.54
C VAL A 197 21.85 -6.80 0.26
N THR A 198 22.83 -7.53 -0.25
CA THR A 198 23.58 -7.19 -1.46
C THR A 198 23.25 -8.11 -2.64
N GLU A 199 22.73 -9.30 -2.38
CA GLU A 199 22.31 -10.25 -3.40
C GLU A 199 21.33 -11.26 -2.81
N VAL A 200 20.31 -11.65 -3.56
CA VAL A 200 19.50 -12.84 -3.29
C VAL A 200 20.08 -14.00 -4.08
N VAL A 201 20.40 -15.09 -3.39
CA VAL A 201 21.10 -16.24 -3.95
C VAL A 201 20.17 -17.44 -4.04
N GLY A 202 20.28 -18.21 -5.12
CA GLY A 202 19.50 -19.43 -5.28
C GLY A 202 19.87 -20.23 -6.54
N GLU A 203 19.31 -21.42 -6.60
CA GLU A 203 19.35 -22.29 -7.78
C GLU A 203 17.93 -22.80 -8.04
N GLY A 204 17.26 -22.20 -9.03
CA GLY A 204 15.82 -22.43 -9.30
C GLY A 204 14.88 -21.79 -8.28
N LYS A 205 15.25 -21.72 -7.01
CA LYS A 205 14.56 -21.03 -5.90
C LYS A 205 15.58 -20.40 -4.96
N VAL A 206 15.14 -19.51 -4.09
CA VAL A 206 16.00 -18.89 -3.06
C VAL A 206 16.62 -19.94 -2.15
N THR A 207 17.92 -19.78 -1.86
CA THR A 207 18.67 -20.54 -0.86
C THR A 207 19.24 -19.65 0.24
N GLY A 208 19.25 -18.32 0.05
CA GLY A 208 19.70 -17.37 1.05
C GLY A 208 19.98 -16.00 0.47
N VAL A 209 20.60 -15.15 1.29
CA VAL A 209 20.98 -13.78 0.93
C VAL A 209 22.43 -13.50 1.31
N LYS A 210 23.17 -12.77 0.47
CA LYS A 210 24.42 -12.12 0.86
C LYS A 210 24.11 -10.80 1.54
N VAL A 211 24.84 -10.54 2.60
CA VAL A 211 24.62 -9.38 3.47
C VAL A 211 25.95 -8.71 3.74
N ASN A 212 25.98 -7.39 3.64
CA ASN A 212 27.13 -6.56 4.01
C ASN A 212 26.81 -5.74 5.26
N ASN A 213 27.65 -5.83 6.29
CA ASN A 213 27.57 -4.99 7.46
C ASN A 213 28.14 -3.60 7.12
N ASN A 214 27.29 -2.58 7.18
CA ASN A 214 27.65 -1.22 6.77
C ASN A 214 28.51 -0.45 7.79
N GLN A 215 28.81 -1.05 8.96
CA GLN A 215 29.72 -0.49 9.97
C GLN A 215 31.12 -1.09 9.85
N THR A 216 31.19 -2.41 9.65
CA THR A 216 32.46 -3.14 9.60
C THR A 216 32.95 -3.41 8.18
N GLY A 217 32.05 -3.34 7.19
CA GLY A 217 32.32 -3.72 5.81
C GLY A 217 32.39 -5.25 5.58
N GLU A 218 32.07 -6.06 6.61
CA GLU A 218 32.14 -7.52 6.56
C GLU A 218 30.97 -8.08 5.76
N ASP A 219 31.26 -9.02 4.85
CA ASP A 219 30.26 -9.76 4.11
C ASP A 219 29.93 -11.07 4.81
N SER A 220 28.67 -11.46 4.78
CA SER A 220 28.17 -12.71 5.32
C SER A 220 27.07 -13.31 4.44
N PHE A 221 26.74 -14.56 4.68
CA PHE A 221 25.66 -15.27 4.01
C PHE A 221 24.67 -15.78 5.05
N ILE A 222 23.37 -15.55 4.78
CA ILE A 222 22.28 -16.03 5.64
C ILE A 222 21.45 -17.00 4.82
N GLU A 223 21.41 -18.27 5.24
CA GLU A 223 20.57 -19.28 4.63
C GLU A 223 19.10 -18.97 4.91
N ALA A 224 18.28 -19.05 3.87
CA ALA A 224 16.83 -18.86 3.96
C ALA A 224 16.14 -19.43 2.71
N ALA A 225 14.97 -20.02 2.89
CA ALA A 225 14.14 -20.49 1.80
C ALA A 225 13.30 -19.35 1.19
N GLY A 226 13.10 -18.25 1.91
CA GLY A 226 12.32 -17.10 1.47
C GLY A 226 12.87 -15.77 1.96
N VAL A 227 12.66 -14.73 1.15
CA VAL A 227 13.06 -13.34 1.43
C VAL A 227 11.86 -12.45 1.27
N PHE A 228 11.42 -11.81 2.35
CA PHE A 228 10.30 -10.91 2.39
C PHE A 228 10.79 -9.45 2.52
N ILE A 229 10.42 -8.57 1.57
CA ILE A 229 11.04 -7.26 1.40
C ILE A 229 10.08 -6.13 1.79
N TYR A 230 10.44 -5.35 2.83
CA TYR A 230 9.66 -4.23 3.37
C TYR A 230 10.53 -2.98 3.58
N VAL A 231 11.11 -2.46 2.50
CA VAL A 231 12.06 -1.32 2.54
C VAL A 231 11.44 0.04 2.23
N GLY A 232 10.13 0.10 2.29
CA GLY A 232 9.34 1.30 2.07
C GLY A 232 8.46 1.22 0.84
N VAL A 233 7.82 2.36 0.53
CA VAL A 233 6.84 2.47 -0.54
C VAL A 233 7.14 3.66 -1.45
N LYS A 234 6.57 3.67 -2.65
CA LYS A 234 6.53 4.80 -3.58
C LYS A 234 5.09 5.06 -4.01
N PRO A 235 4.67 6.32 -4.25
CA PRO A 235 3.33 6.62 -4.66
C PRO A 235 3.04 6.12 -6.09
N MET A 236 1.78 5.77 -6.33
CA MET A 236 1.32 5.35 -7.65
C MET A 236 0.70 6.53 -8.39
N THR A 237 1.54 7.37 -8.97
CA THR A 237 1.16 8.67 -9.53
C THR A 237 1.59 8.88 -10.98
N ALA A 238 2.14 7.86 -11.65
CA ALA A 238 2.66 7.99 -13.01
C ALA A 238 1.62 8.53 -14.01
N ALA A 239 0.36 8.11 -13.88
CA ALA A 239 -0.75 8.57 -14.73
C ALA A 239 -1.15 10.04 -14.52
N PHE A 240 -0.60 10.70 -13.50
CA PHE A 240 -1.00 12.06 -13.10
C PHE A 240 0.14 13.07 -13.21
N ALA A 241 1.28 12.69 -13.82
CA ALA A 241 2.46 13.52 -13.93
C ALA A 241 2.18 14.86 -14.65
N ASP A 242 1.39 14.80 -15.70
CA ASP A 242 1.07 15.96 -16.53
C ASP A 242 0.10 16.96 -15.86
N LEU A 243 -0.56 16.58 -14.76
CA LEU A 243 -1.44 17.48 -14.01
C LEU A 243 -0.67 18.51 -13.17
N GLY A 244 0.64 18.38 -13.03
CA GLY A 244 1.46 19.26 -12.22
C GLY A 244 1.15 19.22 -10.70
N ILE A 245 0.47 18.18 -10.20
CA ILE A 245 0.03 18.05 -8.80
C ILE A 245 1.04 17.31 -7.90
N LEU A 246 2.13 16.81 -8.47
CA LEU A 246 3.12 16.01 -7.76
C LEU A 246 4.20 16.88 -7.10
N ASP A 247 4.76 16.41 -5.99
CA ASP A 247 5.99 16.94 -5.42
C ASP A 247 7.23 16.27 -6.07
N GLU A 248 8.44 16.70 -5.66
CA GLU A 248 9.71 16.18 -6.18
C GLU A 248 9.92 14.67 -5.94
N GLN A 249 9.18 14.08 -5.00
CA GLN A 249 9.24 12.65 -4.65
C GLN A 249 8.09 11.84 -5.28
N GLY A 250 7.22 12.50 -6.03
CA GLY A 250 6.06 11.92 -6.69
C GLY A 250 4.81 11.80 -5.82
N TRP A 251 4.80 12.30 -4.58
CA TRP A 251 3.60 12.35 -3.73
C TRP A 251 2.69 13.49 -4.16
N ILE A 252 1.38 13.39 -3.85
CA ILE A 252 0.42 14.45 -4.08
C ILE A 252 0.25 15.28 -2.80
N PRO A 253 0.79 16.52 -2.74
CA PRO A 253 0.45 17.47 -1.67
C PRO A 253 -1.02 17.87 -1.75
N THR A 254 -1.70 17.91 -0.60
CA THR A 254 -3.08 18.39 -0.48
C THR A 254 -3.22 19.28 0.74
N ASP A 255 -4.27 20.09 0.77
CA ASP A 255 -4.72 20.77 1.99
C ASP A 255 -5.49 19.80 2.93
N ASP A 256 -6.01 20.33 4.04
CA ASP A 256 -6.77 19.55 5.03
C ASP A 256 -8.16 19.10 4.48
N HIS A 257 -8.62 19.69 3.39
CA HIS A 257 -9.84 19.35 2.67
C HIS A 257 -9.60 18.38 1.49
N MET A 258 -8.41 17.80 1.40
CA MET A 258 -8.00 16.87 0.34
C MET A 258 -7.85 17.49 -1.05
N HIS A 259 -7.94 18.81 -1.19
CA HIS A 259 -7.76 19.48 -2.46
C HIS A 259 -6.29 19.43 -2.92
N THR A 260 -6.10 19.13 -4.19
CA THR A 260 -4.82 19.37 -4.89
C THR A 260 -4.77 20.83 -5.36
N ARG A 261 -3.68 21.21 -6.01
CA ARG A 261 -3.58 22.54 -6.65
C ARG A 261 -4.49 22.71 -7.88
N VAL A 262 -5.12 21.64 -8.38
CA VAL A 262 -6.03 21.66 -9.53
C VAL A 262 -7.47 21.56 -9.02
N PRO A 263 -8.33 22.57 -9.26
CA PRO A 263 -9.73 22.55 -8.83
C PRO A 263 -10.48 21.33 -9.38
N GLY A 264 -11.28 20.67 -8.53
CA GLY A 264 -12.02 19.46 -8.88
C GLY A 264 -11.18 18.18 -8.93
N ILE A 265 -9.88 18.25 -8.61
CA ILE A 265 -9.03 17.07 -8.39
C ILE A 265 -8.63 17.00 -6.93
N LEU A 266 -9.08 15.96 -6.24
CA LEU A 266 -8.74 15.65 -4.86
C LEU A 266 -7.82 14.43 -4.81
N ALA A 267 -7.07 14.29 -3.72
CA ALA A 267 -6.28 13.09 -3.48
C ALA A 267 -6.45 12.61 -2.04
N VAL A 268 -6.44 11.30 -1.83
CA VAL A 268 -6.75 10.66 -0.55
C VAL A 268 -5.78 9.52 -0.25
N GLY A 269 -5.48 9.30 1.02
CA GLY A 269 -4.68 8.20 1.54
C GLY A 269 -3.21 8.22 1.19
N ASP A 270 -2.69 7.03 0.91
CA ASP A 270 -1.25 6.81 0.88
C ASP A 270 -0.55 7.36 -0.37
N VAL A 271 -1.32 7.81 -1.36
CA VAL A 271 -0.78 8.58 -2.49
C VAL A 271 -0.45 10.03 -2.11
N ARG A 272 -1.04 10.52 -1.02
CA ARG A 272 -0.81 11.88 -0.51
C ARG A 272 0.56 12.00 0.17
N LYS A 273 1.08 13.23 0.18
CA LYS A 273 2.19 13.62 1.05
C LYS A 273 1.69 13.70 2.49
N LYS A 274 1.97 12.67 3.30
CA LYS A 274 1.61 12.61 4.72
C LYS A 274 2.55 11.70 5.51
N ASP A 275 2.59 11.87 6.84
CA ASP A 275 3.49 11.13 7.72
C ASP A 275 2.94 9.73 8.05
N LEU A 276 1.66 9.63 8.37
CA LEU A 276 1.02 8.38 8.78
C LEU A 276 0.19 7.78 7.65
N ARG A 277 0.57 6.57 7.23
CA ARG A 277 -0.08 5.76 6.21
C ARG A 277 -0.71 4.54 6.87
N GLN A 278 -2.00 4.65 7.21
CA GLN A 278 -2.80 3.61 7.88
C GLN A 278 -4.22 3.59 7.29
N ILE A 279 -4.92 2.47 7.44
CA ILE A 279 -6.31 2.31 7.01
C ILE A 279 -7.20 3.44 7.58
N THR A 280 -7.05 3.72 8.87
CA THR A 280 -7.83 4.74 9.58
C THR A 280 -7.64 6.13 8.98
N THR A 281 -6.38 6.52 8.66
CA THR A 281 -6.12 7.84 8.04
C THR A 281 -6.62 7.89 6.61
N ALA A 282 -6.55 6.77 5.91
CA ALA A 282 -7.06 6.63 4.56
C ALA A 282 -8.59 6.78 4.50
N VAL A 283 -9.28 6.12 5.42
CA VAL A 283 -10.74 6.23 5.59
C VAL A 283 -11.17 7.65 5.96
N GLY A 284 -10.43 8.31 6.84
CA GLY A 284 -10.67 9.71 7.18
C GLY A 284 -10.56 10.63 5.97
N ASP A 285 -9.47 10.53 5.21
CA ASP A 285 -9.28 11.29 3.97
C ASP A 285 -10.44 11.08 3.00
N GLY A 286 -10.88 9.82 2.79
CA GLY A 286 -11.99 9.50 1.88
C GLY A 286 -13.32 10.13 2.31
N GLY A 287 -13.61 10.12 3.61
CA GLY A 287 -14.80 10.80 4.14
C GLY A 287 -14.81 12.30 3.86
N VAL A 288 -13.68 12.97 4.09
CA VAL A 288 -13.52 14.41 3.79
C VAL A 288 -13.65 14.66 2.28
N ALA A 289 -12.95 13.89 1.45
CA ALA A 289 -12.99 14.09 0.00
C ALA A 289 -14.38 13.87 -0.60
N GLY A 290 -15.13 12.88 -0.12
CA GLY A 290 -16.51 12.66 -0.58
C GLY A 290 -17.43 13.85 -0.27
N GLN A 291 -17.28 14.46 0.91
CA GLN A 291 -18.01 15.67 1.26
C GLN A 291 -17.56 16.87 0.40
N GLN A 292 -16.27 17.05 0.20
CA GLN A 292 -15.72 18.13 -0.62
C GLN A 292 -16.10 18.01 -2.10
N ALA A 293 -16.21 16.80 -2.63
CA ALA A 293 -16.72 16.57 -3.97
C ALA A 293 -18.16 17.04 -4.13
N TYR A 294 -19.01 16.79 -3.12
CA TYR A 294 -20.38 17.29 -3.12
C TYR A 294 -20.42 18.83 -3.11
N GLU A 295 -19.69 19.48 -2.20
CA GLU A 295 -19.64 20.95 -2.08
C GLU A 295 -19.14 21.61 -3.37
N TYR A 296 -18.07 21.04 -3.98
CA TYR A 296 -17.55 21.55 -5.26
C TYR A 296 -18.58 21.46 -6.39
N ILE A 297 -19.31 20.34 -6.50
CA ILE A 297 -20.33 20.17 -7.55
C ILE A 297 -21.51 21.12 -7.32
N GLN A 298 -21.91 21.37 -6.07
CA GLN A 298 -22.97 22.38 -5.78
C GLN A 298 -22.51 23.76 -6.23
N ALA A 299 -21.29 24.18 -5.91
CA ALA A 299 -20.75 25.47 -6.32
C ALA A 299 -20.59 25.64 -7.84
N LEU A 300 -20.55 24.57 -8.62
CA LEU A 300 -20.56 24.63 -10.08
C LEU A 300 -21.96 24.84 -10.67
N ASN A 301 -23.01 24.58 -9.90
CA ASN A 301 -24.41 24.69 -10.35
C ASN A 301 -25.06 26.02 -9.94
N ASP A 302 -24.41 26.78 -9.03
CA ASP A 302 -24.79 28.16 -8.61
C ASP A 302 -24.18 29.21 -9.55
#